data_02fc9ed6e408561b38cc57fbda31cffc
#
_entry.id   02fc9ed6e408561b38cc57fbda31cffc
#
_cell.length_a   1.000
_cell.length_b   1.000
_cell.length_c   1.000
_cell.angle_alpha   90.00
_cell.angle_beta   90.00
_cell.angle_gamma   90.00
#
_symmetry.space_group_name_H-M   'P 1'
#
loop_
_entity.id
_entity.type
_entity.pdbx_description
1 polymer ?
#
loop_
_entity_poly.entity_id
_entity_poly.type
_entity_poly.pdbx_seq_one_letter_code
_entity_poly.pdbx_strand_id
1 'polypeptide(L)'
;MLSAVLAPTCAAILALSLGACATQGVQEQQRSQREDSVDQRMLSTQPGGNGGGSIQSYTLAPAQRFRMPRALRSDAPVLPADSPRQSLPPTTVCAHVILTADGAVQRVDPMSDRDECAAGLLPDNADLVQSVRTTVQQWQFVPAALCTFSAGVAQPAALDDCSGAISQQPVPVTLSFAFTFEVRQGKVSVRTGKVAR
;
A
#
# COMPACT_ATOMS: atom_id res chain seq x y z
N MET A 1 -23.33 79.66 -38.81
CA MET A 1 -24.75 79.56 -38.44
C MET A 1 -25.01 78.22 -37.85
N LEU A 2 -25.31 78.25 -36.60
CA LEU A 2 -26.23 77.38 -35.80
C LEU A 2 -26.03 75.84 -35.98
N SER A 3 -25.65 75.22 -34.99
CA SER A 3 -26.27 74.80 -33.71
C SER A 3 -26.88 73.42 -33.80
N ALA A 4 -26.55 72.62 -32.92
CA ALA A 4 -27.29 71.77 -31.97
C ALA A 4 -26.58 70.46 -31.79
N VAL A 5 -25.91 70.25 -30.73
CA VAL A 5 -26.22 69.58 -29.45
C VAL A 5 -27.36 68.57 -29.58
N LEU A 6 -26.98 67.29 -29.37
CA LEU A 6 -27.73 66.37 -28.51
C LEU A 6 -26.86 65.16 -28.16
N ALA A 7 -26.47 65.08 -26.95
CA ALA A 7 -26.27 63.78 -26.28
C ALA A 7 -27.68 63.22 -26.00
N PRO A 8 -27.83 61.91 -25.93
CA PRO A 8 -27.80 61.32 -24.65
C PRO A 8 -27.60 59.80 -24.56
N THR A 9 -27.54 59.42 -23.32
CA THR A 9 -27.97 58.21 -22.65
C THR A 9 -27.17 56.95 -22.83
N CYS A 10 -26.33 56.79 -21.83
CA CYS A 10 -25.95 55.50 -21.26
C CYS A 10 -27.20 54.67 -20.97
N ALA A 11 -27.31 53.53 -21.60
CA ALA A 11 -28.13 52.42 -21.11
C ALA A 11 -27.23 51.33 -20.60
N ALA A 12 -27.23 51.22 -19.31
CA ALA A 12 -26.61 50.14 -18.58
C ALA A 12 -27.21 48.80 -18.97
N ILE A 13 -26.40 47.88 -19.49
CA ILE A 13 -26.74 46.46 -19.59
C ILE A 13 -26.00 45.77 -18.47
N LEU A 14 -26.67 45.67 -17.34
CA LEU A 14 -26.37 44.78 -16.28
C LEU A 14 -27.06 43.44 -16.63
N ALA A 15 -26.36 42.51 -17.21
CA ALA A 15 -26.87 41.16 -17.44
C ALA A 15 -25.96 40.13 -16.78
N LEU A 16 -26.36 39.75 -15.60
CA LEU A 16 -26.48 38.39 -15.08
C LEU A 16 -25.43 37.37 -15.56
N SER A 17 -24.37 37.24 -14.78
CA SER A 17 -23.55 36.05 -14.68
C SER A 17 -23.94 35.25 -13.42
N LEU A 18 -25.08 34.59 -13.51
CA LEU A 18 -25.51 33.60 -12.50
C LEU A 18 -25.71 32.28 -13.23
N GLY A 19 -24.77 31.36 -13.09
CA GLY A 19 -25.00 30.02 -13.63
C GLY A 19 -23.78 29.14 -13.84
N ALA A 20 -22.84 29.07 -12.90
CA ALA A 20 -21.75 28.10 -13.01
C ALA A 20 -21.27 27.58 -11.64
N CYS A 21 -22.15 27.20 -10.74
CA CYS A 21 -21.76 26.60 -9.46
C CYS A 21 -22.62 25.38 -9.04
N ALA A 22 -23.32 24.71 -9.97
CA ALA A 22 -24.23 23.64 -9.58
C ALA A 22 -23.76 22.22 -9.93
N THR A 23 -22.66 22.04 -10.67
CA THR A 23 -22.26 20.69 -11.13
C THR A 23 -21.13 20.04 -10.33
N GLN A 24 -20.40 20.77 -9.50
CA GLN A 24 -19.34 20.19 -8.68
C GLN A 24 -19.86 19.54 -7.39
N GLY A 25 -20.95 20.01 -6.84
CA GLY A 25 -21.50 19.47 -5.58
C GLY A 25 -22.10 18.07 -5.68
N VAL A 26 -22.58 17.65 -6.85
CA VAL A 26 -23.24 16.35 -7.03
C VAL A 26 -22.24 15.21 -7.15
N GLN A 27 -21.07 15.45 -7.73
CA GLN A 27 -20.02 14.43 -7.82
C GLN A 27 -19.28 14.20 -6.50
N GLU A 28 -19.17 15.24 -5.68
CA GLU A 28 -18.55 15.14 -4.36
C GLU A 28 -19.47 14.43 -3.36
N GLN A 29 -20.76 14.61 -3.47
CA GLN A 29 -21.78 13.98 -2.62
C GLN A 29 -21.97 12.48 -2.92
N GLN A 30 -21.73 12.03 -4.18
CA GLN A 30 -21.74 10.61 -4.52
C GLN A 30 -20.44 9.90 -4.12
N ARG A 31 -19.30 10.59 -4.04
CA ARG A 31 -18.04 10.04 -3.50
C ARG A 31 -18.07 9.83 -1.99
N SER A 32 -18.87 10.61 -1.25
CA SER A 32 -18.96 10.52 0.20
C SER A 32 -19.85 9.39 0.71
N GLN A 33 -20.52 8.64 -0.17
CA GLN A 33 -21.43 7.54 0.21
C GLN A 33 -20.75 6.17 0.30
N ARG A 34 -19.55 6.03 -0.26
CA ARG A 34 -18.78 4.77 -0.20
C ARG A 34 -17.41 5.05 0.42
N GLU A 35 -17.17 4.40 1.52
CA GLU A 35 -15.89 4.40 2.20
C GLU A 35 -15.29 3.02 2.12
N ASP A 36 -14.16 2.93 1.46
CA ASP A 36 -13.28 1.78 1.46
C ASP A 36 -11.99 2.12 2.21
N SER A 37 -11.60 1.25 3.09
CA SER A 37 -10.32 1.34 3.79
C SER A 37 -9.56 0.03 3.63
N VAL A 38 -8.24 0.15 3.46
CA VAL A 38 -7.34 -0.99 3.45
C VAL A 38 -6.26 -0.75 4.49
N ASP A 39 -6.16 -1.67 5.44
CA ASP A 39 -5.06 -1.74 6.39
C ASP A 39 -4.08 -2.80 5.90
N GLN A 40 -2.78 -2.46 5.90
CA GLN A 40 -1.71 -3.38 5.52
C GLN A 40 -0.71 -3.53 6.65
N ARG A 41 -0.30 -4.75 6.92
CA ARG A 41 0.71 -5.06 7.93
C ARG A 41 1.60 -6.21 7.50
N MET A 42 2.87 -6.14 7.89
CA MET A 42 3.79 -7.25 7.76
C MET A 42 3.52 -8.27 8.87
N LEU A 43 3.47 -9.54 8.49
CA LEU A 43 3.28 -10.66 9.40
C LEU A 43 4.65 -11.22 9.83
N SER A 44 4.76 -11.55 11.11
CA SER A 44 5.90 -12.31 11.58
C SER A 44 5.84 -13.75 11.06
N THR A 45 7.02 -14.36 10.86
CA THR A 45 7.11 -15.78 10.51
C THR A 45 6.57 -16.64 11.64
N GLN A 46 5.68 -17.58 11.33
CA GLN A 46 5.26 -18.60 12.27
C GLN A 46 6.21 -19.80 12.20
N PRO A 47 6.80 -20.24 13.32
CA PRO A 47 7.52 -21.51 13.34
C PRO A 47 6.53 -22.66 13.04
N GLY A 48 6.77 -23.41 11.98
CA GLY A 48 5.98 -24.62 11.65
C GLY A 48 4.78 -24.41 10.72
N GLY A 49 4.57 -23.24 10.15
CA GLY A 49 3.54 -23.03 9.11
C GLY A 49 3.87 -23.83 7.84
N ASN A 50 2.93 -24.69 7.40
CA ASN A 50 3.04 -25.47 6.15
C ASN A 50 2.78 -24.61 4.90
N GLY A 51 3.18 -23.34 4.93
CA GLY A 51 3.08 -22.46 3.78
C GLY A 51 3.92 -23.01 2.62
N GLY A 52 3.29 -23.33 1.51
CA GLY A 52 3.87 -24.00 0.34
C GLY A 52 4.94 -23.22 -0.44
N GLY A 53 5.63 -22.31 0.19
CA GLY A 53 6.84 -21.68 -0.29
C GLY A 53 7.98 -22.02 0.66
N SER A 54 9.06 -22.64 0.17
CA SER A 54 10.24 -22.87 0.98
C SER A 54 10.81 -21.51 1.39
N ILE A 55 10.55 -21.10 2.65
CA ILE A 55 11.23 -19.97 3.27
C ILE A 55 12.69 -20.39 3.39
N GLN A 56 13.53 -19.75 2.62
CA GLN A 56 14.97 -20.01 2.67
C GLN A 56 15.53 -19.39 3.95
N SER A 57 15.91 -20.24 4.90
CA SER A 57 16.57 -19.79 6.12
C SER A 57 18.04 -19.52 5.83
N TYR A 58 18.50 -18.32 6.09
CA TYR A 58 19.92 -17.98 5.99
C TYR A 58 20.64 -18.36 7.30
N THR A 59 21.65 -19.21 7.19
CA THR A 59 22.55 -19.51 8.31
C THR A 59 23.65 -18.45 8.31
N LEU A 60 23.69 -17.62 9.36
CA LEU A 60 24.65 -16.54 9.48
C LEU A 60 25.94 -17.03 10.14
N ALA A 61 27.09 -16.67 9.57
CA ALA A 61 28.38 -16.83 10.24
C ALA A 61 28.53 -15.78 11.38
N PRO A 62 29.43 -16.00 12.37
CA PRO A 62 29.59 -15.08 13.51
C PRO A 62 29.87 -13.63 13.13
N ALA A 63 30.53 -13.39 11.99
CA ALA A 63 30.83 -12.05 11.48
C ALA A 63 29.77 -11.52 10.48
N GLN A 64 28.65 -12.21 10.34
CA GLN A 64 27.61 -11.83 9.40
C GLN A 64 26.35 -11.34 10.11
N ARG A 65 25.67 -10.39 9.48
CA ARG A 65 24.33 -9.93 9.85
C ARG A 65 23.41 -9.91 8.66
N PHE A 66 22.13 -10.12 8.92
CA PHE A 66 21.08 -10.00 7.93
C PHE A 66 20.40 -8.62 8.06
N ARG A 67 20.43 -7.84 7.00
CA ARG A 67 19.66 -6.61 6.90
C ARG A 67 18.33 -6.90 6.20
N MET A 68 17.24 -6.58 6.88
CA MET A 68 15.90 -6.67 6.30
C MET A 68 15.71 -5.71 5.12
N PRO A 69 14.90 -6.06 4.12
CA PRO A 69 14.56 -5.13 3.06
C PRO A 69 13.74 -3.95 3.63
N ARG A 70 13.93 -2.77 3.07
CA ARG A 70 13.20 -1.56 3.46
C ARG A 70 12.39 -1.05 2.28
N ALA A 71 11.07 -0.86 2.48
CA ALA A 71 10.20 -0.36 1.43
C ALA A 71 10.65 1.03 0.95
N LEU A 72 10.77 1.19 -0.36
CA LEU A 72 10.93 2.46 -1.07
C LEU A 72 9.58 2.94 -1.58
N ARG A 73 8.78 2.00 -2.08
CA ARG A 73 7.42 2.21 -2.56
C ARG A 73 6.58 1.01 -2.15
N SER A 74 5.51 1.26 -1.41
CA SER A 74 4.60 0.22 -0.90
C SER A 74 3.18 0.78 -0.75
N ASP A 75 2.62 1.23 -1.87
CA ASP A 75 1.26 1.77 -1.92
C ASP A 75 0.25 0.70 -1.46
N ALA A 76 -0.76 1.10 -0.71
CA ALA A 76 -1.81 0.18 -0.27
C ALA A 76 -2.66 -0.29 -1.46
N PRO A 77 -3.06 -1.58 -1.50
CA PRO A 77 -4.08 -2.03 -2.44
C PRO A 77 -5.37 -1.24 -2.26
N VAL A 78 -6.09 -1.02 -3.34
CA VAL A 78 -7.38 -0.35 -3.32
C VAL A 78 -8.42 -1.22 -3.99
N LEU A 79 -9.67 -1.13 -3.55
CA LEU A 79 -10.77 -1.77 -4.26
C LEU A 79 -10.93 -1.13 -5.66
N PRO A 80 -11.17 -1.93 -6.70
CA PRO A 80 -11.47 -1.40 -8.03
C PRO A 80 -12.64 -0.41 -7.98
N ALA A 81 -12.54 0.69 -8.74
CA ALA A 81 -13.55 1.73 -8.75
C ALA A 81 -14.93 1.22 -9.24
N ASP A 82 -14.93 0.18 -10.06
CA ASP A 82 -16.08 -0.53 -10.60
C ASP A 82 -16.54 -1.71 -9.73
N SER A 83 -15.93 -1.92 -8.57
CA SER A 83 -16.35 -2.98 -7.65
C SER A 83 -17.82 -2.82 -7.27
N PRO A 84 -18.66 -3.86 -7.43
CA PRO A 84 -20.08 -3.82 -7.09
C PRO A 84 -20.33 -3.81 -5.57
N ARG A 85 -19.30 -3.91 -4.75
CA ARG A 85 -19.42 -4.03 -3.30
C ARG A 85 -19.92 -2.74 -2.69
N GLN A 86 -21.08 -2.78 -2.07
CA GLN A 86 -21.65 -1.66 -1.31
C GLN A 86 -21.29 -1.75 0.18
N SER A 87 -21.02 -2.94 0.67
CA SER A 87 -20.52 -3.21 2.02
C SER A 87 -19.60 -4.42 1.99
N LEU A 88 -18.60 -4.41 2.86
CA LEU A 88 -17.69 -5.52 3.10
C LEU A 88 -17.27 -5.47 4.57
N PRO A 89 -17.59 -6.49 5.37
CA PRO A 89 -17.02 -6.58 6.71
C PRO A 89 -15.50 -6.71 6.61
N PRO A 90 -14.74 -6.41 7.67
CA PRO A 90 -13.30 -6.58 7.66
C PRO A 90 -12.91 -7.96 7.13
N THR A 91 -12.28 -7.99 5.96
CA THR A 91 -11.89 -9.21 5.26
C THR A 91 -10.41 -9.15 4.95
N THR A 92 -9.64 -10.11 5.47
CA THR A 92 -8.19 -10.13 5.38
C THR A 92 -7.72 -11.06 4.27
N VAL A 93 -6.95 -10.51 3.32
CA VAL A 93 -6.18 -11.25 2.33
C VAL A 93 -4.72 -11.29 2.78
N CYS A 94 -4.13 -12.46 2.83
CA CYS A 94 -2.71 -12.62 3.15
C CYS A 94 -1.92 -13.06 1.94
N ALA A 95 -0.67 -12.61 1.84
CA ALA A 95 0.20 -12.94 0.73
C ALA A 95 1.67 -13.06 1.14
N HIS A 96 2.36 -14.02 0.52
CA HIS A 96 3.80 -14.05 0.46
C HIS A 96 4.27 -13.14 -0.69
N VAL A 97 5.13 -12.21 -0.36
CA VAL A 97 5.77 -11.29 -1.30
C VAL A 97 7.23 -11.71 -1.46
N ILE A 98 7.53 -12.33 -2.59
CA ILE A 98 8.86 -12.83 -2.91
C ILE A 98 9.64 -11.72 -3.58
N LEU A 99 10.74 -11.30 -2.95
CA LEU A 99 11.64 -10.28 -3.47
C LEU A 99 12.87 -10.91 -4.10
N THR A 100 13.29 -10.32 -5.21
CA THR A 100 14.59 -10.61 -5.84
C THR A 100 15.73 -9.98 -5.05
N ALA A 101 16.97 -10.35 -5.37
CA ALA A 101 18.17 -9.78 -4.74
C ALA A 101 18.36 -8.28 -5.03
N ASP A 102 17.72 -7.72 -6.04
CA ASP A 102 17.72 -6.29 -6.37
C ASP A 102 16.55 -5.50 -5.73
N GLY A 103 15.70 -6.18 -4.93
CA GLY A 103 14.61 -5.54 -4.20
C GLY A 103 13.31 -5.35 -4.98
N ALA A 104 13.21 -5.92 -6.19
CA ALA A 104 11.97 -5.95 -6.94
C ALA A 104 11.06 -7.10 -6.46
N VAL A 105 9.75 -6.93 -6.60
CA VAL A 105 8.80 -8.02 -6.33
C VAL A 105 8.82 -8.98 -7.52
N GLN A 106 9.27 -10.20 -7.27
CA GLN A 106 9.27 -11.29 -8.25
C GLN A 106 7.88 -11.90 -8.39
N ARG A 107 7.21 -12.16 -7.26
CA ARG A 107 5.93 -12.86 -7.21
C ARG A 107 5.15 -12.53 -5.94
N VAL A 108 3.84 -12.58 -6.04
CA VAL A 108 2.90 -12.42 -4.93
C VAL A 108 1.99 -13.65 -4.89
N ASP A 109 2.16 -14.48 -3.88
CA ASP A 109 1.40 -15.71 -3.70
C ASP A 109 0.40 -15.56 -2.55
N PRO A 110 -0.89 -15.88 -2.74
CA PRO A 110 -1.84 -15.93 -1.64
C PRO A 110 -1.39 -16.92 -0.56
N MET A 111 -1.64 -16.58 0.69
CA MET A 111 -1.24 -17.36 1.87
C MET A 111 -2.47 -17.87 2.61
N SER A 112 -2.50 -19.17 2.95
CA SER A 112 -3.65 -19.85 3.56
C SER A 112 -3.34 -20.51 4.90
N ASP A 113 -2.12 -20.36 5.41
CA ASP A 113 -1.63 -21.03 6.60
C ASP A 113 -2.01 -20.32 7.92
N ARG A 114 -2.89 -19.31 7.84
CA ARG A 114 -3.39 -18.56 8.99
C ARG A 114 -4.92 -18.45 8.94
N ASP A 115 -5.58 -18.66 10.07
CA ASP A 115 -7.04 -18.58 10.17
C ASP A 115 -7.59 -17.21 9.77
N GLU A 116 -6.88 -16.14 10.12
CA GLU A 116 -7.27 -14.77 9.77
C GLU A 116 -7.30 -14.50 8.26
N CYS A 117 -6.60 -15.33 7.46
CA CYS A 117 -6.50 -15.20 6.01
C CYS A 117 -7.57 -15.99 5.26
N ALA A 118 -8.25 -16.92 5.93
CA ALA A 118 -9.17 -17.88 5.29
C ALA A 118 -10.31 -17.18 4.54
N ALA A 119 -10.90 -16.13 5.13
CA ALA A 119 -11.99 -15.39 4.49
C ALA A 119 -11.57 -14.72 3.18
N GLY A 120 -10.32 -14.20 3.11
CA GLY A 120 -9.80 -13.53 1.92
C GLY A 120 -9.63 -14.46 0.73
N LEU A 121 -9.54 -15.77 0.95
CA LEU A 121 -9.35 -16.79 -0.09
C LEU A 121 -10.65 -17.37 -0.65
N LEU A 122 -11.80 -16.98 -0.10
CA LEU A 122 -13.08 -17.42 -0.62
C LEU A 122 -13.24 -16.92 -2.07
N PRO A 123 -13.89 -17.71 -2.96
CA PRO A 123 -14.08 -17.32 -4.35
C PRO A 123 -14.74 -15.95 -4.53
N ASP A 124 -15.65 -15.59 -3.63
CA ASP A 124 -16.33 -14.28 -3.63
C ASP A 124 -15.38 -13.10 -3.35
N ASN A 125 -14.15 -13.36 -2.90
CA ASN A 125 -13.13 -12.36 -2.61
C ASN A 125 -11.96 -12.38 -3.60
N ALA A 126 -12.13 -12.99 -4.76
CA ALA A 126 -11.10 -13.06 -5.80
C ALA A 126 -10.66 -11.67 -6.30
N ASP A 127 -11.56 -10.69 -6.31
CA ASP A 127 -11.27 -9.30 -6.65
C ASP A 127 -10.29 -8.65 -5.64
N LEU A 128 -10.42 -8.96 -4.35
CA LEU A 128 -9.50 -8.49 -3.31
C LEU A 128 -8.10 -9.08 -3.50
N VAL A 129 -8.03 -10.39 -3.76
CA VAL A 129 -6.77 -11.08 -4.05
C VAL A 129 -6.09 -10.49 -5.29
N GLN A 130 -6.87 -10.20 -6.34
CA GLN A 130 -6.35 -9.59 -7.55
C GLN A 130 -5.85 -8.16 -7.30
N SER A 131 -6.57 -7.36 -6.51
CA SER A 131 -6.14 -6.02 -6.12
C SER A 131 -4.80 -6.06 -5.37
N VAL A 132 -4.65 -6.96 -4.38
CA VAL A 132 -3.39 -7.17 -3.67
C VAL A 132 -2.26 -7.51 -4.65
N ARG A 133 -2.49 -8.51 -5.51
CA ARG A 133 -1.47 -8.95 -6.48
C ARG A 133 -1.02 -7.82 -7.39
N THR A 134 -1.96 -7.09 -7.99
CA THR A 134 -1.66 -6.02 -8.95
C THR A 134 -0.90 -4.86 -8.30
N THR A 135 -1.28 -4.46 -7.09
CA THR A 135 -0.63 -3.35 -6.40
C THR A 135 0.73 -3.75 -5.85
N VAL A 136 0.82 -4.89 -5.17
CA VAL A 136 2.05 -5.34 -4.51
C VAL A 136 3.13 -5.69 -5.54
N GLN A 137 2.74 -6.16 -6.74
CA GLN A 137 3.70 -6.41 -7.83
C GLN A 137 4.50 -5.15 -8.23
N GLN A 138 3.98 -3.97 -7.93
CA GLN A 138 4.63 -2.69 -8.24
C GLN A 138 5.48 -2.13 -7.08
N TRP A 139 5.52 -2.82 -5.94
CA TRP A 139 6.31 -2.40 -4.80
C TRP A 139 7.81 -2.49 -5.09
N GLN A 140 8.56 -1.64 -4.42
CA GLN A 140 10.01 -1.59 -4.55
C GLN A 140 10.65 -1.48 -3.19
N PHE A 141 11.80 -2.15 -3.03
CA PHE A 141 12.51 -2.21 -1.76
C PHE A 141 14.00 -1.92 -1.97
N VAL A 142 14.63 -1.33 -0.95
CA VAL A 142 16.05 -1.54 -0.74
C VAL A 142 16.22 -3.03 -0.44
N PRO A 143 17.06 -3.77 -1.18
CA PRO A 143 17.14 -5.21 -1.04
C PRO A 143 17.58 -5.65 0.36
N ALA A 144 17.15 -6.84 0.76
CA ALA A 144 17.77 -7.55 1.88
C ALA A 144 19.25 -7.82 1.57
N ALA A 145 20.07 -7.88 2.58
CA ALA A 145 21.49 -8.17 2.39
C ALA A 145 22.11 -8.95 3.54
N LEU A 146 23.09 -9.79 3.20
CA LEU A 146 24.05 -10.35 4.14
C LEU A 146 25.23 -9.39 4.24
N CYS A 147 25.44 -8.84 5.42
CA CYS A 147 26.52 -7.91 5.71
C CYS A 147 27.62 -8.64 6.49
N THR A 148 28.83 -8.67 5.94
CA THR A 148 30.00 -9.30 6.55
C THR A 148 30.91 -8.25 7.14
N PHE A 149 31.35 -8.45 8.37
CA PHE A 149 32.25 -7.56 9.10
C PHE A 149 33.63 -8.21 9.30
N SER A 150 34.65 -7.39 9.50
CA SER A 150 35.98 -7.89 9.86
C SER A 150 35.93 -8.54 11.26
N ALA A 151 36.68 -9.63 11.40
CA ALA A 151 36.83 -10.28 12.70
C ALA A 151 37.43 -9.31 13.73
N GLY A 152 36.83 -9.28 14.95
CA GLY A 152 37.31 -8.43 16.04
C GLY A 152 36.93 -6.95 15.96
N VAL A 153 36.23 -6.51 14.91
CA VAL A 153 35.68 -5.15 14.82
C VAL A 153 34.31 -5.11 15.47
N ALA A 154 34.07 -4.07 16.27
CA ALA A 154 32.76 -3.81 16.85
C ALA A 154 31.71 -3.59 15.76
N GLN A 155 30.65 -4.37 15.79
CA GLN A 155 29.54 -4.25 14.87
C GLN A 155 28.56 -3.18 15.35
N PRO A 156 27.81 -2.50 14.43
CA PRO A 156 26.79 -1.55 14.82
C PRO A 156 25.77 -2.14 15.81
N ALA A 157 25.23 -1.30 16.73
CA ALA A 157 24.26 -1.76 17.71
C ALA A 157 22.91 -2.17 17.05
N ALA A 158 22.50 -1.47 16.00
CA ALA A 158 21.29 -1.81 15.25
C ALA A 158 21.54 -3.04 14.37
N LEU A 159 20.65 -4.03 14.44
CA LEU A 159 20.80 -5.32 13.74
C LEU A 159 20.69 -5.19 12.21
N ASP A 160 20.01 -4.16 11.73
CA ASP A 160 19.80 -3.85 10.31
C ASP A 160 20.81 -2.84 9.75
N ASP A 161 21.77 -2.40 10.57
CA ASP A 161 22.83 -1.48 10.15
C ASP A 161 24.05 -2.27 9.62
N CYS A 162 24.37 -2.02 8.37
CA CYS A 162 25.54 -2.58 7.70
C CYS A 162 26.69 -1.57 7.56
N SER A 163 26.68 -0.48 8.32
CA SER A 163 27.77 0.49 8.32
C SER A 163 29.06 -0.16 8.78
N GLY A 164 30.14 0.03 8.05
CA GLY A 164 31.44 -0.59 8.34
C GLY A 164 31.56 -2.07 7.93
N ALA A 165 30.55 -2.66 7.29
CA ALA A 165 30.69 -3.98 6.69
C ALA A 165 31.68 -3.95 5.53
N ILE A 166 32.57 -4.96 5.48
CA ILE A 166 33.54 -5.14 4.38
C ILE A 166 32.90 -5.72 3.11
N SER A 167 31.70 -6.30 3.26
CA SER A 167 30.92 -6.82 2.14
C SER A 167 29.43 -6.73 2.47
N GLN A 168 28.62 -6.37 1.46
CA GLN A 168 27.17 -6.41 1.51
C GLN A 168 26.69 -7.20 0.30
N GLN A 169 26.18 -8.37 0.51
CA GLN A 169 25.67 -9.25 -0.53
C GLN A 169 24.14 -9.19 -0.54
N PRO A 170 23.51 -8.59 -1.57
CA PRO A 170 22.05 -8.63 -1.73
C PRO A 170 21.56 -10.07 -1.87
N VAL A 171 20.42 -10.36 -1.22
CA VAL A 171 19.84 -11.71 -1.23
C VAL A 171 18.32 -11.64 -1.42
N PRO A 172 17.71 -12.64 -2.08
CA PRO A 172 16.27 -12.73 -2.20
C PRO A 172 15.65 -13.05 -0.83
N VAL A 173 14.40 -12.62 -0.64
CA VAL A 173 13.68 -12.85 0.63
C VAL A 173 12.18 -12.96 0.38
N THR A 174 11.50 -13.72 1.22
CA THR A 174 10.03 -13.78 1.26
C THR A 174 9.53 -13.02 2.48
N LEU A 175 8.66 -12.05 2.25
CA LEU A 175 7.94 -11.32 3.27
C LEU A 175 6.48 -11.78 3.29
N SER A 176 5.83 -11.74 4.47
CA SER A 176 4.42 -12.05 4.60
C SER A 176 3.65 -10.80 5.00
N PHE A 177 2.56 -10.52 4.29
CA PHE A 177 1.69 -9.37 4.54
C PHE A 177 0.24 -9.80 4.70
N ALA A 178 -0.50 -9.04 5.52
CA ALA A 178 -1.95 -9.09 5.60
C ALA A 178 -2.53 -7.75 5.18
N PHE A 179 -3.60 -7.80 4.38
CA PHE A 179 -4.33 -6.66 3.85
C PHE A 179 -5.79 -6.81 4.27
N THR A 180 -6.28 -5.96 5.15
CA THR A 180 -7.66 -6.00 5.61
C THR A 180 -8.47 -4.94 4.88
N PHE A 181 -9.42 -5.40 4.08
CA PHE A 181 -10.35 -4.57 3.33
C PHE A 181 -11.64 -4.40 4.11
N GLU A 182 -12.18 -3.21 4.10
CA GLU A 182 -13.49 -2.90 4.67
C GLU A 182 -14.21 -1.88 3.81
N VAL A 183 -15.51 -2.09 3.56
CA VAL A 183 -16.38 -1.13 2.88
C VAL A 183 -17.57 -0.82 3.78
N ARG A 184 -17.75 0.44 4.12
CA ARG A 184 -18.89 0.93 4.91
C ARG A 184 -19.71 1.95 4.12
N GLN A 185 -21.02 1.90 4.24
CA GLN A 185 -21.88 2.96 3.73
C GLN A 185 -21.95 4.09 4.78
N GLY A 186 -21.46 5.28 4.41
CA GLY A 186 -21.87 6.53 5.05
C GLY A 186 -21.18 6.96 6.34
N LYS A 187 -20.00 6.45 6.73
CA LYS A 187 -19.20 7.06 7.82
C LYS A 187 -17.70 6.87 7.63
N VAL A 188 -16.98 8.00 7.68
CA VAL A 188 -15.50 8.05 7.68
C VAL A 188 -14.98 7.49 9.00
N SER A 189 -14.22 6.39 8.95
CA SER A 189 -13.34 6.03 10.05
C SER A 189 -11.96 5.68 9.50
N VAL A 190 -11.03 6.61 9.65
CA VAL A 190 -9.61 6.37 9.38
C VAL A 190 -9.03 5.59 10.55
N ARG A 191 -8.72 4.31 10.36
CA ARG A 191 -7.91 3.54 11.32
C ARG A 191 -6.47 3.54 10.85
N THR A 192 -5.67 4.43 11.42
CA THR A 192 -4.22 4.36 11.33
C THR A 192 -3.75 3.33 12.36
N GLY A 193 -3.36 2.14 11.89
CA GLY A 193 -2.72 1.14 12.74
C GLY A 193 -1.35 1.63 13.17
N LYS A 194 -1.17 1.97 14.48
CA LYS A 194 0.15 2.15 15.06
C LYS A 194 0.81 0.77 15.14
N VAL A 195 1.95 0.62 14.47
CA VAL A 195 2.86 -0.50 14.69
C VAL A 195 3.29 -0.44 16.16
N ALA A 196 2.90 -1.44 16.97
CA ALA A 196 3.46 -1.62 18.29
C ALA A 196 4.94 -1.99 18.14
N ARG A 197 5.81 -1.23 18.83
CA ARG A 197 7.23 -1.51 18.99
C ARG A 197 7.46 -2.75 19.86
#